data_eda343319d7ba6dbee026c313bd582bb
#
_entry.id   eda343319d7ba6dbee026c313bd582bb
#
_cell.length_a   1.000
_cell.length_b   1.000
_cell.length_c   1.000
_cell.angle_alpha   90.00
_cell.angle_beta   90.00
_cell.angle_gamma   90.00
#
_symmetry.space_group_name_H-M   'P 1'
#
loop_
_entity.id
_entity.type
_entity.pdbx_description
1 polymer ?
#
loop_
_entity_poly.entity_id
_entity_poly.type
_entity_poly.pdbx_seq_one_letter_code
_entity_poly.pdbx_strand_id
1 'polypeptide(L)' 'MENVTVIDVREPWEYMLGHVKGSLNIPMGKVPQKLDELKKMQQPLVFCCASGNRSGQVVSWLKSQGLKNITNGGSWRDVK' A
#
# COMPACT_ATOMS: atom_id res chain seq x y z
N MET A 1 -7.83 -10.98 2.94
CA MET A 1 -6.77 -11.49 2.06
C MET A 1 -5.72 -12.18 2.90
N GLU A 2 -5.64 -13.48 2.71
CA GLU A 2 -4.69 -14.29 3.44
C GLU A 2 -3.33 -14.24 2.74
N ASN A 3 -2.28 -14.22 3.54
CA ASN A 3 -0.90 -14.31 3.06
C ASN A 3 -0.45 -13.13 2.21
N VAL A 4 -1.15 -12.01 2.33
CA VAL A 4 -0.71 -10.76 1.70
C VAL A 4 -0.77 -9.65 2.73
N THR A 5 0.00 -8.58 2.50
CA THR A 5 -0.07 -7.38 3.31
C THR A 5 -0.70 -6.29 2.46
N VAL A 6 -1.80 -5.72 2.93
CA VAL A 6 -2.48 -4.63 2.23
C VAL A 6 -2.09 -3.32 2.89
N ILE A 7 -1.62 -2.37 2.09
CA ILE A 7 -1.16 -1.07 2.56
C ILE A 7 -1.94 0.03 1.86
N ASP A 8 -2.62 0.85 2.65
CA ASP A 8 -3.39 1.98 2.17
C ASP A 8 -2.50 3.22 2.27
N VAL A 9 -2.25 3.86 1.13
CA VAL A 9 -1.34 5.01 1.09
C VAL A 9 -2.06 6.35 1.09
N ARG A 10 -3.36 6.32 1.44
CA ARG A 10 -4.14 7.55 1.60
C ARG A 10 -3.75 8.25 2.89
N GLU A 11 -4.27 9.47 3.04
CA GLU A 11 -4.06 10.22 4.28
C GLU A 11 -4.79 9.55 5.44
N PRO A 12 -4.31 9.72 6.68
CA PRO A 12 -4.96 9.07 7.83
C PRO A 12 -6.44 9.38 7.98
N TRP A 13 -6.87 10.61 7.66
CA TRP A 13 -8.29 10.96 7.77
C TRP A 13 -9.15 10.18 6.77
N GLU A 14 -8.61 9.90 5.58
CA GLU A 14 -9.31 9.07 4.60
C GLU A 14 -9.43 7.63 5.10
N TYR A 15 -8.34 7.11 5.62
CA TYR A 15 -8.28 5.75 6.14
C TYR A 15 -9.27 5.54 7.30
N MET A 16 -9.39 6.53 8.17
CA MET A 16 -10.30 6.45 9.31
C MET A 16 -11.77 6.40 8.90
N LEU A 17 -12.12 6.94 7.75
CA LEU A 17 -13.49 6.92 7.25
C LEU A 17 -13.89 5.57 6.65
N GLY A 18 -12.96 4.68 6.44
CA GLY A 18 -13.19 3.36 5.89
C GLY A 18 -11.94 2.85 5.22
N HIS A 19 -11.63 1.58 5.39
CA HIS A 19 -10.44 0.97 4.80
C HIS A 19 -10.61 -0.56 4.75
N VAL A 20 -9.70 -1.21 4.05
CA VAL A 20 -9.69 -2.67 3.98
C VAL A 20 -9.39 -3.24 5.36
N LYS A 21 -10.21 -4.17 5.82
CA LYS A 21 -10.00 -4.79 7.12
C LYS A 21 -8.61 -5.44 7.17
N GLY A 22 -7.86 -5.10 8.21
CA GLY A 22 -6.52 -5.65 8.40
C GLY A 22 -5.44 -4.91 7.63
N SER A 23 -5.79 -3.88 6.84
CA SER A 23 -4.79 -3.12 6.12
C SER A 23 -4.02 -2.18 7.04
N LEU A 24 -2.82 -1.81 6.60
CA LEU A 24 -2.00 -0.81 7.29
C LEU A 24 -2.14 0.51 6.56
N ASN A 25 -2.05 1.61 7.30
CA ASN A 25 -2.05 2.93 6.71
C ASN A 25 -0.64 3.51 6.73
N ILE A 26 -0.05 3.65 5.57
CA ILE A 26 1.23 4.34 5.39
C ILE A 26 1.01 5.39 4.33
N PRO A 27 0.74 6.65 4.72
CA PRO A 27 0.50 7.72 3.74
C PRO A 27 1.64 7.80 2.72
N MET A 28 1.29 8.12 1.48
CA MET A 28 2.27 8.14 0.39
C MET A 28 3.54 8.91 0.73
N GLY A 29 3.40 10.06 1.39
CA GLY A 29 4.55 10.89 1.77
C GLY A 29 5.48 10.24 2.78
N LYS A 30 5.02 9.22 3.47
CA LYS A 30 5.82 8.53 4.48
C LYS A 30 6.44 7.23 3.99
N VAL A 31 6.11 6.82 2.78
CA VAL A 31 6.60 5.55 2.24
C VAL A 31 8.12 5.47 2.18
N PRO A 32 8.85 6.52 1.73
CA PRO A 32 10.31 6.43 1.69
C PRO A 32 10.93 6.14 3.05
N GLN A 33 10.34 6.69 4.12
CA GLN A 33 10.85 6.48 5.48
C GLN A 33 10.62 5.06 5.97
N LYS A 34 9.69 4.35 5.35
CA LYS A 34 9.31 3.00 5.74
C LYS A 34 9.89 1.92 4.83
N LEU A 35 10.82 2.29 3.95
CA LEU A 35 11.35 1.37 2.96
C LEU A 35 11.88 0.08 3.58
N ASP A 36 12.71 0.18 4.63
CA ASP A 36 13.27 -1.00 5.27
C ASP A 36 12.21 -1.88 5.91
N GLU A 37 11.20 -1.26 6.53
CA GLU A 37 10.10 -2.02 7.11
C GLU A 37 9.30 -2.74 6.03
N LEU A 38 9.05 -2.07 4.91
CA LEU A 38 8.30 -2.66 3.80
C LEU A 38 9.00 -3.89 3.25
N LYS A 39 10.33 -3.84 3.17
CA LYS A 39 11.11 -4.99 2.69
C LYS A 39 10.99 -6.21 3.59
N LYS A 40 10.66 -6.00 4.86
CA LYS A 40 10.57 -7.08 5.85
C LYS A 40 9.14 -7.59 6.06
N MET A 41 8.15 -6.91 5.48
CA MET A 41 6.76 -7.31 5.66
C MET A 41 6.43 -8.57 4.88
N GLN A 42 5.37 -9.26 5.31
CA GLN A 42 4.85 -10.43 4.63
C GLN A 42 4.53 -10.10 3.17
N GLN A 43 5.24 -10.74 2.25
CA GLN A 43 5.00 -10.58 0.83
C GLN A 43 3.88 -11.51 0.37
N PRO A 44 3.15 -11.21 -0.69
CA PRO A 44 3.25 -9.98 -1.49
C PRO A 44 2.62 -8.76 -0.79
N LEU A 45 3.02 -7.56 -1.21
CA LEU A 45 2.41 -6.33 -0.74
C LEU A 45 1.41 -5.82 -1.79
N VAL A 46 0.22 -5.46 -1.33
CA VAL A 46 -0.81 -4.88 -2.19
C VAL A 46 -1.07 -3.46 -1.71
N PHE A 47 -0.81 -2.50 -2.57
CA PHE A 47 -1.00 -1.08 -2.23
C PHE A 47 -2.30 -0.58 -2.81
N CYS A 48 -3.02 0.24 -2.07
CA CYS A 48 -4.27 0.83 -2.53
C CYS A 48 -4.39 2.28 -2.10
N CYS A 49 -5.28 2.98 -2.76
CA CYS A 49 -5.65 4.35 -2.41
C CYS A 49 -7.10 4.57 -2.83
N ALA A 50 -7.53 5.80 -3.10
CA ALA A 50 -8.92 6.05 -3.48
C ALA A 50 -9.23 5.54 -4.88
N SER A 51 -8.31 5.74 -5.83
CA SER A 51 -8.53 5.42 -7.25
C SER A 51 -7.44 4.56 -7.88
N GLY A 52 -6.35 4.33 -7.18
CA GLY A 52 -5.19 3.62 -7.73
C GLY A 52 -4.08 4.53 -8.22
N ASN A 53 -4.31 5.84 -8.24
CA ASN A 53 -3.35 6.79 -8.78
C ASN A 53 -2.14 6.96 -7.84
N ARG A 54 -2.41 7.28 -6.58
CA ARG A 54 -1.34 7.43 -5.58
C ARG A 54 -0.63 6.11 -5.34
N SER A 55 -1.38 5.02 -5.22
CA SER A 55 -0.78 3.70 -4.99
C SER A 55 0.04 3.24 -6.20
N GLY A 56 -0.37 3.61 -7.42
CA GLY A 56 0.42 3.32 -8.61
C GLY A 56 1.78 4.00 -8.58
N GLN A 57 1.82 5.25 -8.14
CA GLN A 57 3.08 5.99 -7.99
C GLN A 57 3.97 5.34 -6.95
N VAL A 58 3.39 4.92 -5.83
CA VAL A 58 4.13 4.26 -4.76
C VAL A 58 4.73 2.94 -5.25
N VAL A 59 3.93 2.13 -5.93
CA VAL A 59 4.41 0.84 -6.45
C VAL A 59 5.55 1.06 -7.44
N SER A 60 5.39 2.02 -8.34
CA SER A 60 6.42 2.32 -9.33
C SER A 60 7.74 2.70 -8.66
N TRP A 61 7.67 3.58 -7.65
CA TRP A 61 8.86 4.00 -6.94
C TRP A 61 9.51 2.84 -6.18
N LEU A 62 8.69 2.04 -5.50
CA LEU A 62 9.21 0.91 -4.71
C LEU A 62 9.86 -0.14 -5.60
N LYS A 63 9.33 -0.36 -6.80
CA LYS A 63 9.98 -1.28 -7.74
C LYS A 63 11.35 -0.76 -8.12
N SER A 64 11.50 0.55 -8.29
CA SER A 64 12.81 1.13 -8.57
C SER A 64 13.77 0.98 -7.40
N GLN A 65 13.26 0.76 -6.19
CA GLN A 65 14.06 0.55 -4.99
C GLN A 65 14.33 -0.93 -4.71
N GLY A 66 13.94 -1.80 -5.62
CA GLY A 66 14.28 -3.21 -5.51
C GLY A 66 13.18 -4.13 -5.00
N LEU A 67 12.03 -3.61 -4.61
CA LEU A 67 10.91 -4.47 -4.22
C LEU A 67 10.28 -5.06 -5.48
N LYS A 68 10.03 -6.37 -5.45
CA LYS A 68 9.55 -7.07 -6.64
C LYS A 68 8.15 -7.64 -6.47
N ASN A 69 7.84 -8.12 -5.28
CA ASN A 69 6.59 -8.83 -5.05
C ASN A 69 5.53 -7.88 -4.53
N ILE A 70 5.24 -6.84 -5.31
CA ILE A 70 4.30 -5.79 -4.95
C ILE A 70 3.38 -5.50 -6.12
N THR A 71 2.17 -5.05 -5.80
CA THR A 71 1.10 -4.84 -6.78
C THR A 71 0.29 -3.62 -6.40
N ASN A 72 -0.19 -2.90 -7.41
CA ASN A 72 -1.17 -1.84 -7.20
C ASN A 72 -2.57 -2.47 -7.20
N GLY A 73 -3.23 -2.43 -6.06
CA GLY A 73 -4.59 -2.97 -5.92
C GLY A 73 -5.69 -2.02 -6.39
N GLY A 74 -5.34 -0.79 -6.72
CA GLY A 74 -6.31 0.20 -7.18
C GLY A 74 -7.04 0.87 -6.04
N SER A 75 -8.37 1.01 -6.20
CA SER A 75 -9.20 1.56 -5.13
C SER A 75 -9.26 0.59 -3.96
N TRP A 76 -9.20 1.13 -2.74
CA TRP A 76 -9.31 0.29 -1.55
C TRP A 76 -10.63 -0.49 -1.52
N ARG A 77 -11.66 0.04 -2.18
CA ARG A 77 -12.97 -0.62 -2.24
C ARG A 77 -12.95 -1.87 -3.11
N ASP A 78 -11.97 -1.98 -3.99
CA ASP A 78 -11.84 -3.13 -4.90
C ASP A 78 -10.94 -4.22 -4.34
N VAL A 79 -10.21 -3.93 -3.28
CA VAL A 79 -9.34 -4.91 -2.62
C VAL A 79 -10.18 -5.75 -1.68
N LYS A 80 -10.09 -7.06 -1.83
CA LYS A 80 -10.94 -8.00 -1.07
C LYS A 80 -10.17 -8.88 -0.12
#